data_3c6f43b979d9900d72bdeea7733d066c
#
_entry.id   3c6f43b979d9900d72bdeea7733d066c
#
_cell.length_a   1.000
_cell.length_b   1.000
_cell.length_c   1.000
_cell.angle_alpha   90.00
_cell.angle_beta   90.00
_cell.angle_gamma   90.00
#
_symmetry.space_group_name_H-M   'P 1'
#
loop_
_entity.id
_entity.type
_entity.pdbx_description
1 polymer ?
#
loop_
_entity_poly.entity_id
_entity_poly.type
_entity_poly.pdbx_seq_one_letter_code
_entity_poly.pdbx_strand_id
1 'polypeptide(L)'
;MRHSRDIDDLRADVAANCRALIALAEREGLRVLVTETVRDSEYQKMLAKKGYAAAGAVTPSFHADHAGLAFDICKNEKGHAYDDPVFFARMGELGKRVGFSWGGDWRSFPDRPHFQWDAGGTYTGAMVRARRYPPPMPRFEEEEMTQQEFNERMEAYLKALAQRA
;
A
#
# COMPACT_ATOMS: atom_id res chain seq x y z
N MET A 1 12.30 -20.47 -7.58
CA MET A 1 12.37 -19.06 -7.13
C MET A 1 11.22 -18.30 -7.75
N ARG A 2 10.25 -17.90 -6.93
CA ARG A 2 9.05 -17.15 -7.35
C ARG A 2 9.14 -15.69 -6.90
N HIS A 3 8.89 -14.78 -7.82
CA HIS A 3 8.75 -13.36 -7.61
C HIS A 3 7.72 -12.82 -8.61
N SER A 4 6.72 -12.12 -8.14
CA SER A 4 5.64 -11.60 -8.97
C SER A 4 5.44 -10.10 -8.78
N ARG A 5 4.86 -9.48 -9.81
CA ARG A 5 4.34 -8.10 -9.81
C ARG A 5 2.85 -8.08 -10.14
N ASP A 6 2.26 -9.25 -10.36
CA ASP A 6 0.86 -9.38 -10.73
C ASP A 6 -0.02 -9.16 -9.51
N ILE A 7 -0.96 -8.23 -9.61
CA ILE A 7 -1.92 -7.94 -8.55
C ILE A 7 -2.84 -9.13 -8.32
N ASP A 8 -3.09 -9.96 -9.34
CA ASP A 8 -3.92 -11.17 -9.20
C ASP A 8 -3.26 -12.28 -8.38
N ASP A 9 -1.96 -12.21 -8.13
CA ASP A 9 -1.26 -13.10 -7.20
C ASP A 9 -1.48 -12.72 -5.71
N LEU A 10 -1.99 -11.55 -5.43
CA LEU A 10 -2.42 -11.17 -4.08
C LEU A 10 -3.68 -11.94 -3.66
N ARG A 11 -3.91 -12.03 -2.36
CA ARG A 11 -5.21 -12.49 -1.86
C ARG A 11 -6.33 -11.61 -2.44
N ALA A 12 -7.43 -12.20 -2.86
CA ALA A 12 -8.44 -11.51 -3.69
C ALA A 12 -8.99 -10.20 -3.09
N ASP A 13 -9.18 -10.16 -1.77
CA ASP A 13 -9.61 -8.96 -1.04
C ASP A 13 -8.52 -7.86 -1.03
N VAL A 14 -7.26 -8.25 -0.87
CA VAL A 14 -6.10 -7.35 -0.92
C VAL A 14 -5.90 -6.83 -2.35
N ALA A 15 -6.04 -7.69 -3.35
CA ALA A 15 -5.96 -7.30 -4.77
C ALA A 15 -7.02 -6.24 -5.13
N ALA A 16 -8.26 -6.41 -4.66
CA ALA A 16 -9.34 -5.45 -4.90
C ALA A 16 -8.99 -4.06 -4.33
N ASN A 17 -8.49 -4.00 -3.09
CA ASN A 17 -8.12 -2.73 -2.46
C ASN A 17 -6.81 -2.15 -3.02
N CYS A 18 -5.87 -2.97 -3.48
CA CYS A 18 -4.70 -2.51 -4.23
C CYS A 18 -5.11 -1.78 -5.52
N ARG A 19 -6.07 -2.33 -6.27
CA ARG A 19 -6.62 -1.67 -7.46
C ARG A 19 -7.35 -0.37 -7.12
N ALA A 20 -8.08 -0.34 -6.01
CA ALA A 20 -8.74 0.88 -5.53
C ALA A 20 -7.72 1.98 -5.19
N LEU A 21 -6.61 1.62 -4.53
CA LEU A 21 -5.51 2.55 -4.25
C LEU A 21 -4.92 3.14 -5.55
N ILE A 22 -4.64 2.29 -6.54
CA ILE A 22 -4.09 2.74 -7.82
C ILE A 22 -5.08 3.68 -8.52
N ALA A 23 -6.37 3.36 -8.53
CA ALA A 23 -7.41 4.21 -9.14
C ALA A 23 -7.52 5.58 -8.45
N LEU A 24 -7.43 5.63 -7.11
CA LEU A 24 -7.37 6.91 -6.38
C LEU A 24 -6.14 7.73 -6.75
N ALA A 25 -4.97 7.09 -6.83
CA ALA A 25 -3.73 7.73 -7.20
C ALA A 25 -3.77 8.31 -8.63
N GLU A 26 -4.27 7.54 -9.58
CA GLU A 26 -4.41 7.97 -10.99
C GLU A 26 -5.33 9.19 -11.13
N ARG A 27 -6.42 9.26 -10.36
CA ARG A 27 -7.31 10.44 -10.34
C ARG A 27 -6.63 11.71 -9.82
N GLU A 28 -5.62 11.55 -8.97
CA GLU A 28 -4.77 12.67 -8.51
C GLU A 28 -3.58 12.95 -9.45
N GLY A 29 -3.47 12.26 -10.58
CA GLY A 29 -2.37 12.39 -11.53
C GLY A 29 -1.07 11.72 -11.06
N LEU A 30 -1.13 10.87 -10.03
CA LEU A 30 0.02 10.09 -9.57
C LEU A 30 0.22 8.86 -10.45
N ARG A 31 1.40 8.73 -11.03
CA ARG A 31 1.76 7.56 -11.86
C ARG A 31 2.42 6.50 -10.99
N VAL A 32 1.72 5.39 -10.79
CA VAL A 32 2.12 4.30 -9.89
C VAL A 32 2.48 3.06 -10.69
N LEU A 33 3.51 2.36 -10.26
CA LEU A 33 3.88 1.04 -10.75
C LEU A 33 4.00 0.08 -9.56
N VAL A 34 3.31 -1.07 -9.62
CA VAL A 34 3.50 -2.17 -8.68
C VAL A 34 4.79 -2.89 -9.04
N THR A 35 5.71 -2.96 -8.10
CA THR A 35 7.05 -3.53 -8.31
C THR A 35 7.20 -4.92 -7.73
N GLU A 36 6.40 -5.27 -6.72
CA GLU A 36 6.37 -6.59 -6.12
C GLU A 36 5.01 -6.88 -5.48
N THR A 37 4.57 -8.13 -5.60
CA THR A 37 3.39 -8.66 -4.89
C THR A 37 3.78 -9.84 -4.01
N VAL A 38 4.07 -10.99 -4.59
CA VAL A 38 4.43 -12.18 -3.82
C VAL A 38 5.82 -12.70 -4.17
N ARG A 39 6.46 -13.33 -3.17
CA ARG A 39 7.76 -14.00 -3.32
C ARG A 39 7.87 -15.23 -2.45
N ASP A 40 8.66 -16.20 -2.91
CA ASP A 40 9.01 -17.38 -2.14
C ASP A 40 10.25 -17.18 -1.25
N SER A 41 10.55 -18.17 -0.42
CA SER A 41 11.69 -18.11 0.49
C SER A 41 13.04 -18.12 -0.24
N GLU A 42 13.13 -18.66 -1.44
CA GLU A 42 14.38 -18.64 -2.23
C GLU A 42 14.68 -17.23 -2.71
N TYR A 43 13.67 -16.51 -3.21
CA TYR A 43 13.81 -15.12 -3.61
C TYR A 43 14.13 -14.23 -2.39
N GLN A 44 13.47 -14.45 -1.25
CA GLN A 44 13.75 -13.73 -0.02
C GLN A 44 15.20 -13.92 0.45
N LYS A 45 15.74 -15.14 0.41
CA LYS A 45 17.15 -15.40 0.73
C LYS A 45 18.11 -14.66 -0.22
N MET A 46 17.77 -14.59 -1.49
CA MET A 46 18.56 -13.85 -2.48
C MET A 46 18.56 -12.34 -2.16
N LEU A 47 17.41 -11.75 -1.79
CA LEU A 47 17.31 -10.35 -1.38
C LEU A 47 18.14 -10.06 -0.13
N ALA A 48 18.06 -10.93 0.90
CA ALA A 48 18.86 -10.81 2.11
C ALA A 48 20.36 -10.89 1.81
N LYS A 49 20.78 -11.80 0.95
CA LYS A 49 22.19 -11.94 0.51
C LYS A 49 22.70 -10.71 -0.24
N LYS A 50 21.83 -10.02 -0.98
CA LYS A 50 22.17 -8.79 -1.71
C LYS A 50 22.05 -7.52 -0.86
N GLY A 51 21.62 -7.63 0.41
CA GLY A 51 21.45 -6.49 1.30
C GLY A 51 20.14 -5.70 1.08
N TYR A 52 19.20 -6.23 0.29
CA TYR A 52 17.89 -5.62 0.06
C TYR A 52 16.82 -6.04 1.07
N ALA A 53 17.16 -6.92 2.00
CA ALA A 53 16.33 -7.31 3.12
C ALA A 53 17.20 -7.44 4.37
N ALA A 54 16.58 -7.39 5.56
CA ALA A 54 17.29 -7.52 6.82
C ALA A 54 18.13 -8.80 6.86
N ALA A 55 19.34 -8.71 7.39
CA ALA A 55 20.22 -9.86 7.58
C ALA A 55 19.48 -10.95 8.38
N GLY A 56 19.41 -12.17 7.85
CA GLY A 56 18.68 -13.28 8.46
C GLY A 56 17.18 -13.36 8.12
N ALA A 57 16.62 -12.40 7.39
CA ALA A 57 15.25 -12.46 6.90
C ALA A 57 15.15 -13.44 5.71
N VAL A 58 15.15 -14.73 5.99
CA VAL A 58 15.19 -15.81 4.98
C VAL A 58 13.82 -16.33 4.56
N THR A 59 12.77 -15.90 5.27
CA THR A 59 11.39 -16.32 5.02
C THR A 59 10.50 -15.09 4.90
N PRO A 60 9.80 -14.89 3.77
CA PRO A 60 8.90 -13.78 3.63
C PRO A 60 7.70 -13.92 4.57
N SER A 61 7.07 -12.79 4.92
CA SER A 61 5.86 -12.77 5.73
C SER A 61 4.65 -12.30 4.90
N PHE A 62 4.32 -11.04 4.92
CA PHE A 62 3.17 -10.52 4.18
C PHE A 62 3.29 -10.66 2.65
N HIS A 63 4.50 -10.62 2.10
CA HIS A 63 4.80 -10.94 0.70
C HIS A 63 4.89 -12.45 0.39
N ALA A 64 4.72 -13.33 1.38
CA ALA A 64 4.80 -14.75 1.12
C ALA A 64 3.78 -15.18 0.05
N ASP A 65 4.21 -16.07 -0.85
CA ASP A 65 3.38 -16.58 -1.94
C ASP A 65 2.12 -17.31 -1.46
N HIS A 66 2.15 -17.83 -0.23
CA HIS A 66 0.99 -18.44 0.42
C HIS A 66 0.08 -17.43 1.17
N ALA A 67 0.49 -16.17 1.27
CA ALA A 67 -0.23 -15.13 2.02
C ALA A 67 -0.84 -14.07 1.09
N GLY A 68 -0.03 -13.45 0.22
CA GLY A 68 -0.48 -12.43 -0.72
C GLY A 68 -1.07 -11.19 -0.04
N LEU A 69 -0.45 -10.74 1.07
CA LEU A 69 -0.99 -9.69 1.94
C LEU A 69 -0.27 -8.35 1.81
N ALA A 70 0.77 -8.27 0.98
CA ALA A 70 1.57 -7.07 0.80
C ALA A 70 1.96 -6.85 -0.66
N PHE A 71 2.19 -5.59 -1.01
CA PHE A 71 2.74 -5.18 -2.29
C PHE A 71 3.63 -3.96 -2.12
N ASP A 72 4.57 -3.81 -3.05
CA ASP A 72 5.46 -2.67 -3.15
C ASP A 72 5.15 -1.87 -4.41
N ILE A 73 5.36 -0.56 -4.34
CA ILE A 73 5.17 0.37 -5.46
C ILE A 73 6.40 1.23 -5.69
N CYS A 74 6.48 1.81 -6.88
CA CYS A 74 7.33 2.96 -7.14
C CYS A 74 6.59 4.00 -7.99
N LYS A 75 7.19 5.17 -8.11
CA LYS A 75 6.73 6.18 -9.08
C LYS A 75 7.07 5.68 -10.49
N ASN A 76 6.07 5.65 -11.37
CA ASN A 76 6.28 5.26 -12.77
C ASN A 76 6.87 6.43 -13.56
N GLU A 77 8.12 6.75 -13.25
CA GLU A 77 8.91 7.80 -13.87
C GLU A 77 10.36 7.35 -13.99
N LYS A 78 10.86 7.27 -15.23
CA LYS A 78 12.22 6.80 -15.50
C LYS A 78 13.26 7.70 -14.82
N GLY A 79 14.15 7.11 -14.04
CA GLY A 79 15.21 7.82 -13.31
C GLY A 79 14.77 8.41 -11.96
N HIS A 80 13.45 8.42 -11.65
CA HIS A 80 12.87 9.02 -10.44
C HIS A 80 11.89 8.08 -9.72
N ALA A 81 12.14 6.77 -9.81
CA ALA A 81 11.23 5.77 -9.26
C ALA A 81 11.11 5.80 -7.73
N TYR A 82 12.19 6.18 -7.02
CA TYR A 82 12.28 6.10 -5.56
C TYR A 82 12.73 7.37 -4.85
N ASP A 83 13.04 8.44 -5.58
CA ASP A 83 13.62 9.68 -5.05
C ASP A 83 12.60 10.82 -4.84
N ASP A 84 11.30 10.52 -4.94
CA ASP A 84 10.22 11.49 -4.75
C ASP A 84 9.49 11.25 -3.40
N PRO A 85 9.92 11.90 -2.31
CA PRO A 85 9.29 11.71 -0.99
C PRO A 85 7.86 12.23 -0.94
N VAL A 86 7.49 13.22 -1.74
CA VAL A 86 6.13 13.77 -1.80
C VAL A 86 5.17 12.75 -2.42
N PHE A 87 5.60 12.09 -3.51
CA PHE A 87 4.85 10.99 -4.11
C PHE A 87 4.57 9.89 -3.08
N PHE A 88 5.60 9.40 -2.39
CA PHE A 88 5.42 8.32 -1.42
C PHE A 88 4.57 8.73 -0.21
N ALA A 89 4.72 9.96 0.29
CA ALA A 89 3.88 10.46 1.38
C ALA A 89 2.39 10.48 0.97
N ARG A 90 2.09 10.96 -0.24
CA ARG A 90 0.72 10.97 -0.75
C ARG A 90 0.17 9.57 -0.97
N MET A 91 0.98 8.67 -1.53
CA MET A 91 0.60 7.25 -1.66
C MET A 91 0.32 6.60 -0.30
N GLY A 92 1.12 6.92 0.72
CA GLY A 92 0.91 6.46 2.10
C GLY A 92 -0.44 6.91 2.67
N GLU A 93 -0.82 8.17 2.49
CA GLU A 93 -2.12 8.68 2.91
C GLU A 93 -3.28 7.97 2.20
N LEU A 94 -3.19 7.82 0.88
CA LEU A 94 -4.20 7.09 0.09
C LEU A 94 -4.28 5.62 0.48
N GLY A 95 -3.14 4.96 0.69
CA GLY A 95 -3.08 3.56 1.12
C GLY A 95 -3.73 3.33 2.48
N LYS A 96 -3.48 4.21 3.44
CA LYS A 96 -4.15 4.16 4.77
C LYS A 96 -5.65 4.41 4.66
N ARG A 97 -6.07 5.30 3.78
CA ARG A 97 -7.50 5.53 3.50
C ARG A 97 -8.19 4.29 2.96
N VAL A 98 -7.50 3.51 2.13
CA VAL A 98 -8.01 2.25 1.56
C VAL A 98 -7.96 1.09 2.58
N GLY A 99 -7.27 1.26 3.70
CA GLY A 99 -7.20 0.30 4.81
C GLY A 99 -5.85 -0.42 4.97
N PHE A 100 -4.84 -0.07 4.18
CA PHE A 100 -3.49 -0.64 4.32
C PHE A 100 -2.70 0.03 5.44
N SER A 101 -1.82 -0.72 6.08
CA SER A 101 -0.67 -0.18 6.81
C SER A 101 0.42 0.17 5.80
N TRP A 102 1.06 1.33 6.01
CA TRP A 102 2.13 1.83 5.14
C TRP A 102 3.49 1.73 5.82
N GLY A 103 4.47 1.13 5.14
CA GLY A 103 5.82 0.97 5.67
C GLY A 103 6.58 2.29 5.91
N GLY A 104 6.14 3.38 5.27
CA GLY A 104 6.70 4.72 5.53
C GLY A 104 6.44 5.24 6.94
N ASP A 105 5.46 4.70 7.67
CA ASP A 105 5.17 5.05 9.06
C ASP A 105 6.04 4.27 10.07
N TRP A 106 6.83 3.29 9.63
CA TRP A 106 7.66 2.50 10.53
C TRP A 106 8.82 3.32 11.10
N ARG A 107 9.02 3.25 12.42
CA ARG A 107 10.00 4.09 13.10
C ARG A 107 11.44 3.63 12.90
N SER A 108 11.69 2.32 12.97
CA SER A 108 13.05 1.78 12.94
C SER A 108 13.61 1.63 11.53
N PHE A 109 12.80 1.17 10.59
CA PHE A 109 13.18 0.98 9.19
C PHE A 109 12.00 1.38 8.30
N PRO A 110 11.84 2.70 8.01
CA PRO A 110 10.80 3.16 7.09
C PRO A 110 10.98 2.51 5.72
N ASP A 111 9.91 1.93 5.21
CA ASP A 111 9.85 1.32 3.89
C ASP A 111 8.72 1.96 3.09
N ARG A 112 9.03 3.06 2.42
CA ARG A 112 8.05 3.89 1.71
C ARG A 112 7.33 3.19 0.56
N PRO A 113 7.96 2.28 -0.21
CA PRO A 113 7.28 1.47 -1.22
C PRO A 113 6.22 0.52 -0.67
N HIS A 114 6.31 0.09 0.58
CA HIS A 114 5.60 -1.05 1.14
C HIS A 114 4.22 -0.75 1.69
N PHE A 115 3.24 -1.56 1.29
CA PHE A 115 1.88 -1.60 1.83
C PHE A 115 1.48 -3.02 2.21
N GLN A 116 0.75 -3.18 3.33
CA GLN A 116 0.29 -4.48 3.77
C GLN A 116 -1.09 -4.44 4.41
N TRP A 117 -1.81 -5.55 4.33
CA TRP A 117 -3.01 -5.81 5.14
C TRP A 117 -2.63 -6.60 6.37
N ASP A 118 -2.72 -5.99 7.52
CA ASP A 118 -2.38 -6.54 8.83
C ASP A 118 -3.48 -6.29 9.87
N ALA A 119 -4.69 -5.96 9.42
CA ALA A 119 -5.84 -5.62 10.26
C ALA A 119 -5.51 -4.51 11.29
N GLY A 120 -4.93 -3.41 10.80
CA GLY A 120 -4.57 -2.27 11.64
C GLY A 120 -3.37 -2.54 12.57
N GLY A 121 -2.43 -3.39 12.16
CA GLY A 121 -1.24 -3.74 12.91
C GLY A 121 -1.44 -4.84 13.95
N THR A 122 -2.62 -5.50 13.96
CA THR A 122 -2.91 -6.58 14.93
C THR A 122 -2.28 -7.92 14.53
N TYR A 123 -1.91 -8.09 13.26
CA TYR A 123 -1.20 -9.27 12.75
C TYR A 123 0.26 -8.95 12.48
N THR A 124 1.15 -9.80 12.98
CA THR A 124 2.59 -9.65 12.82
C THR A 124 3.14 -10.56 11.73
N GLY A 125 4.34 -10.25 11.23
CA GLY A 125 5.02 -11.13 10.28
C GLY A 125 5.25 -12.54 10.81
N ALA A 126 5.47 -12.69 12.13
CA ALA A 126 5.60 -14.01 12.77
C ALA A 126 4.28 -14.82 12.70
N MET A 127 3.14 -14.17 12.91
CA MET A 127 1.82 -14.80 12.77
C MET A 127 1.59 -15.28 11.34
N VAL A 128 1.89 -14.43 10.34
CA VAL A 128 1.72 -14.78 8.92
C VAL A 128 2.65 -15.93 8.52
N ARG A 129 3.91 -15.93 8.96
CA ARG A 129 4.83 -17.07 8.76
C ARG A 129 4.31 -18.36 9.38
N ALA A 130 3.60 -18.25 10.52
CA ALA A 130 2.91 -19.37 11.17
C ALA A 130 1.55 -19.71 10.55
N ARG A 131 1.23 -19.16 9.37
CA ARG A 131 -0.03 -19.33 8.63
C ARG A 131 -1.27 -18.87 9.41
N ARG A 132 -1.10 -17.92 10.31
CA ARG A 132 -2.20 -17.19 10.95
C ARG A 132 -2.40 -15.88 10.22
N TYR A 133 -3.47 -15.80 9.45
CA TYR A 133 -3.75 -14.68 8.55
C TYR A 133 -4.78 -13.73 9.14
N PRO A 134 -4.69 -12.42 8.80
CA PRO A 134 -5.73 -11.47 9.15
C PRO A 134 -7.06 -11.85 8.47
N PRO A 135 -8.21 -11.44 9.07
CA PRO A 135 -9.52 -11.64 8.46
C PRO A 135 -9.56 -11.01 7.06
N PRO A 136 -10.61 -11.32 6.28
CA PRO A 136 -10.80 -10.64 4.99
C PRO A 136 -10.74 -9.13 5.14
N MET A 137 -10.01 -8.49 4.23
CA MET A 137 -9.91 -7.03 4.18
C MET A 137 -11.27 -6.44 3.77
N PRO A 138 -11.83 -5.49 4.53
CA PRO A 138 -13.04 -4.81 4.09
C PRO A 138 -12.82 -4.14 2.75
N ARG A 139 -13.74 -4.36 1.81
CA ARG A 139 -13.67 -3.73 0.49
C ARG A 139 -13.75 -2.22 0.64
N PHE A 140 -12.82 -1.52 0.04
CA PHE A 140 -12.90 -0.08 -0.05
C PHE A 140 -14.03 0.31 -1.02
N GLU A 141 -14.96 1.09 -0.50
CA GLU A 141 -16.01 1.74 -1.28
C GLU A 141 -15.80 3.23 -1.11
N GLU A 142 -15.63 3.92 -2.23
CA GLU A 142 -15.58 5.38 -2.18
C GLU A 142 -16.98 5.88 -1.84
N GLU A 143 -17.08 6.63 -0.74
CA GLU A 143 -18.34 7.32 -0.42
C GLU A 143 -18.58 8.33 -1.54
N GLU A 144 -19.55 8.07 -2.40
CA GLU A 144 -20.05 9.07 -3.32
C GLU A 144 -20.68 10.18 -2.48
N MET A 145 -20.07 11.35 -2.53
CA MET A 145 -20.59 12.54 -1.87
C MET A 145 -21.97 12.84 -2.47
N THR A 146 -23.00 12.85 -1.64
CA THR A 146 -24.33 13.23 -2.09
C THR A 146 -24.32 14.69 -2.60
N GLN A 147 -25.26 15.03 -3.48
CA GLN A 147 -25.40 16.41 -3.98
C GLN A 147 -25.60 17.40 -2.79
N GLN A 148 -26.25 16.98 -1.74
CA GLN A 148 -26.45 17.78 -0.55
C GLN A 148 -25.12 18.04 0.17
N GLU A 149 -24.32 17.01 0.44
CA GLU A 149 -22.98 17.16 1.06
C GLU A 149 -22.04 18.01 0.23
N PHE A 150 -22.07 17.84 -1.11
CA PHE A 150 -21.32 18.70 -2.02
C PHE A 150 -21.72 20.17 -1.88
N ASN A 151 -23.03 20.45 -1.88
CA ASN A 151 -23.54 21.81 -1.74
C ASN A 151 -23.14 22.42 -0.39
N GLU A 152 -23.29 21.68 0.72
CA GLU A 152 -22.90 22.13 2.06
C GLU A 152 -21.41 22.45 2.15
N ARG A 153 -20.55 21.61 1.60
CA ARG A 153 -19.09 21.85 1.54
C ARG A 153 -18.75 23.06 0.67
N MET A 154 -19.43 23.23 -0.46
CA MET A 154 -19.22 24.36 -1.36
C MET A 154 -19.64 25.67 -0.68
N GLU A 155 -20.79 25.71 -0.01
CA GLU A 155 -21.25 26.87 0.76
C GLU A 155 -20.26 27.25 1.87
N ALA A 156 -19.77 26.26 2.62
CA ALA A 156 -18.77 26.48 3.68
C ALA A 156 -17.46 27.05 3.10
N TYR A 157 -17.01 26.54 1.95
CA TYR A 157 -15.82 27.03 1.25
C TYR A 157 -15.98 28.49 0.80
N LEU A 158 -17.10 28.82 0.14
CA LEU A 158 -17.39 30.18 -0.32
C LEU A 158 -17.51 31.16 0.83
N LYS A 159 -18.13 30.75 1.95
CA LYS A 159 -18.21 31.54 3.16
C LYS A 159 -16.84 31.83 3.77
N ALA A 160 -15.95 30.82 3.81
CA ALA A 160 -14.60 31.00 4.30
C ALA A 160 -13.76 31.93 3.40
N LEU A 161 -13.95 31.87 2.07
CA LEU A 161 -13.31 32.81 1.13
C LEU A 161 -13.79 34.26 1.36
N ALA A 162 -15.09 34.47 1.56
CA ALA A 162 -15.65 35.79 1.80
C ALA A 162 -15.13 36.44 3.11
N GLN A 163 -14.80 35.64 4.13
CA GLN A 163 -14.22 36.12 5.39
C GLN A 163 -12.73 36.49 5.28
N ARG A 164 -12.04 36.08 4.23
CA ARG A 164 -10.63 36.43 3.98
C ARG A 164 -10.43 37.66 3.08
N ALA A 165 -11.50 38.12 2.49
CA ALA A 165 -11.53 39.35 1.69
C ALA A 165 -11.74 40.57 2.57
#